data_b4b7dda0d14f6a7a4eed46512f7afd93
#
_entry.id   b4b7dda0d14f6a7a4eed46512f7afd93
#
_cell.length_a   1.000
_cell.length_b   1.000
_cell.length_c   1.000
_cell.angle_alpha   90.00
_cell.angle_beta   90.00
_cell.angle_gamma   90.00
#
_symmetry.space_group_name_H-M   'P 1'
#
loop_
_entity.id
_entity.type
_entity.pdbx_description
1 polymer ?
#
loop_
_entity_poly.entity_id
_entity_poly.type
_entity_poly.pdbx_seq_one_letter_code
_entity_poly.pdbx_strand_id
1 'polypeptide(L)'
;MSLKSGEAKLVVAILALPRLYALDVSIPAYVFGRHPGYQVFVCGDHDFDPVDDSGDGSSQVLAADIRPTHSLSDLEYADVVVIPGYENPQDPIPESYVVALRSAVERGARTVAVCTGVFALAASGVLNGKTATTHWEYTDRLRMMHPGVDVVENRLFVEDGAILTSAGASAGMDVCLHVIRTDFGVTAADGVAKDVVSSRVRGANEPQYRDGTTPPRADLRATREWVIENIGSPITVQQMADHSLLSRRTFIRRFSRETGLPPMHWVARQRILGARRLLESSDWSVERIAGATGFGTASNFRTLFRRELGMTPTAYRTSVSHPDV
;
A
#
# COMPACT_ATOMS: atom_id res chain seq x y z
N MET A 1 16.92 12.28 8.88
CA MET A 1 17.57 11.65 10.04
C MET A 1 18.54 10.62 9.46
N SER A 2 19.83 10.72 9.72
CA SER A 2 20.81 9.77 9.18
C SER A 2 20.83 8.57 10.13
N LEU A 3 20.46 7.38 9.66
CA LEU A 3 20.63 6.14 10.41
C LEU A 3 22.11 6.02 10.81
N LYS A 4 22.37 5.68 12.07
CA LYS A 4 23.73 5.35 12.51
C LYS A 4 24.19 4.14 11.70
N SER A 5 25.40 4.21 11.14
CA SER A 5 26.02 3.13 10.39
C SER A 5 26.17 1.89 11.30
N GLY A 6 25.24 0.92 11.17
CA GLY A 6 25.25 -0.32 11.95
C GLY A 6 23.89 -0.97 12.18
N GLU A 7 22.76 -0.30 11.87
CA GLU A 7 21.43 -0.93 11.97
C GLU A 7 21.21 -1.95 10.82
N ALA A 8 20.68 -3.12 11.15
CA ALA A 8 20.32 -4.13 10.17
C ALA A 8 19.22 -3.57 9.25
N LYS A 9 19.44 -3.63 7.94
CA LYS A 9 18.46 -3.19 6.94
C LYS A 9 17.42 -4.27 6.76
N LEU A 10 16.15 -3.85 6.55
CA LEU A 10 15.12 -4.76 6.08
C LEU A 10 15.41 -5.16 4.63
N VAL A 11 15.26 -6.43 4.36
CA VAL A 11 15.54 -7.02 3.04
C VAL A 11 14.27 -7.06 2.20
N VAL A 12 14.30 -6.41 1.04
CA VAL A 12 13.21 -6.42 0.05
C VAL A 12 13.66 -7.26 -1.13
N ALA A 13 13.02 -8.41 -1.33
CA ALA A 13 13.21 -9.25 -2.50
C ALA A 13 12.11 -8.99 -3.53
N ILE A 14 12.48 -8.63 -4.75
CA ILE A 14 11.58 -8.51 -5.89
C ILE A 14 11.68 -9.79 -6.71
N LEU A 15 10.55 -10.48 -6.88
CA LEU A 15 10.51 -11.78 -7.54
C LEU A 15 10.54 -11.61 -9.06
N ALA A 16 11.53 -12.20 -9.73
CA ALA A 16 11.63 -12.24 -11.18
C ALA A 16 10.80 -13.41 -11.71
N LEU A 17 9.56 -13.14 -12.10
CA LEU A 17 8.70 -14.07 -12.85
C LEU A 17 8.98 -13.91 -14.37
N PRO A 18 8.62 -14.90 -15.22
CA PRO A 18 8.69 -14.74 -16.66
C PRO A 18 7.85 -13.57 -17.16
N ARG A 19 8.34 -12.83 -18.16
CA ARG A 19 7.60 -11.75 -18.85
C ARG A 19 7.04 -10.69 -17.91
N LEU A 20 7.90 -10.17 -17.04
CA LEU A 20 7.54 -9.12 -16.08
C LEU A 20 7.13 -7.81 -16.77
N TYR A 21 6.14 -7.13 -16.25
CA TYR A 21 5.90 -5.74 -16.62
C TYR A 21 6.98 -4.84 -16.00
N ALA A 22 7.73 -4.15 -16.87
CA ALA A 22 8.87 -3.31 -16.49
C ALA A 22 8.51 -2.29 -15.39
N LEU A 23 7.33 -1.67 -15.50
CA LEU A 23 6.87 -0.66 -14.54
C LEU A 23 6.65 -1.26 -13.15
N ASP A 24 6.06 -2.45 -13.06
CA ASP A 24 5.72 -3.10 -11.79
C ASP A 24 6.95 -3.62 -11.03
N VAL A 25 8.09 -3.77 -11.72
CA VAL A 25 9.40 -4.04 -11.12
C VAL A 25 10.12 -2.74 -10.76
N SER A 26 10.12 -1.77 -11.68
CA SER A 26 10.89 -0.54 -11.52
C SER A 26 10.38 0.33 -10.37
N ILE A 27 9.05 0.39 -10.16
CA ILE A 27 8.46 1.18 -9.08
C ILE A 27 8.91 0.66 -7.69
N PRO A 28 8.73 -0.60 -7.32
CA PRO A 28 9.20 -1.10 -6.02
C PRO A 28 10.71 -0.95 -5.85
N ALA A 29 11.50 -1.31 -6.88
CA ALA A 29 12.95 -1.17 -6.82
C ALA A 29 13.39 0.27 -6.56
N TYR A 30 12.76 1.23 -7.23
CA TYR A 30 13.05 2.65 -7.07
C TYR A 30 12.57 3.18 -5.72
N VAL A 31 11.33 2.89 -5.31
CA VAL A 31 10.72 3.43 -4.09
C VAL A 31 11.42 2.90 -2.85
N PHE A 32 11.60 1.58 -2.72
CA PHE A 32 12.31 1.00 -1.58
C PHE A 32 13.80 1.37 -1.57
N GLY A 33 14.44 1.43 -2.75
CA GLY A 33 15.83 1.83 -2.88
C GLY A 33 16.15 3.27 -2.46
N ARG A 34 15.13 4.15 -2.33
CA ARG A 34 15.29 5.52 -1.82
C ARG A 34 15.37 5.59 -0.30
N HIS A 35 14.88 4.59 0.41
CA HIS A 35 14.95 4.60 1.87
C HIS A 35 16.18 3.81 2.36
N PRO A 36 17.08 4.41 3.17
CA PRO A 36 18.33 3.77 3.57
C PRO A 36 18.14 2.54 4.48
N GLY A 37 16.97 2.38 5.10
CA GLY A 37 16.59 1.23 5.93
C GLY A 37 16.29 -0.04 5.15
N TYR A 38 16.26 -0.01 3.81
CA TYR A 38 16.09 -1.21 2.99
C TYR A 38 17.34 -1.59 2.21
N GLN A 39 17.48 -2.90 2.01
CA GLN A 39 18.33 -3.50 0.98
C GLN A 39 17.42 -4.19 -0.03
N VAL A 40 17.55 -3.84 -1.30
CA VAL A 40 16.68 -4.35 -2.38
C VAL A 40 17.49 -5.22 -3.31
N PHE A 41 16.97 -6.39 -3.67
CA PHE A 41 17.52 -7.25 -4.71
C PHE A 41 16.41 -7.92 -5.54
N VAL A 42 16.77 -8.44 -6.69
CA VAL A 42 15.89 -9.22 -7.57
C VAL A 42 16.31 -10.68 -7.48
N CYS A 43 15.34 -11.57 -7.20
CA CYS A 43 15.58 -13.01 -7.10
C CYS A 43 14.68 -13.81 -8.02
N GLY A 44 15.17 -14.96 -8.47
CA GLY A 44 14.44 -15.86 -9.34
C GLY A 44 15.32 -16.99 -9.87
N ASP A 45 14.75 -17.84 -10.71
CA ASP A 45 15.51 -18.88 -11.40
C ASP A 45 16.30 -18.27 -12.56
N HIS A 46 17.60 -18.63 -12.66
CA HIS A 46 18.49 -18.14 -13.72
C HIS A 46 18.28 -18.82 -15.08
N ASP A 47 17.51 -19.92 -15.08
CA ASP A 47 17.30 -20.76 -16.27
C ASP A 47 16.10 -20.31 -17.14
N PHE A 48 15.56 -19.13 -16.88
CA PHE A 48 14.53 -18.59 -17.78
C PHE A 48 15.19 -18.12 -19.09
N ASP A 49 14.89 -18.84 -20.16
CA ASP A 49 15.17 -18.35 -21.52
C ASP A 49 14.44 -17.00 -21.72
N PRO A 50 15.14 -16.00 -22.24
CA PRO A 50 14.49 -14.78 -22.64
C PRO A 50 13.43 -15.10 -23.71
N VAL A 51 12.30 -14.44 -23.55
CA VAL A 51 11.09 -14.48 -24.37
C VAL A 51 11.33 -15.04 -25.80
N ASP A 52 10.71 -16.17 -26.11
CA ASP A 52 10.51 -16.61 -27.47
C ASP A 52 9.73 -15.52 -28.23
N ASP A 53 10.37 -14.95 -29.25
CA ASP A 53 9.94 -13.77 -30.03
C ASP A 53 8.74 -14.07 -30.96
N SER A 54 7.91 -15.06 -30.65
CA SER A 54 6.78 -15.51 -31.48
C SER A 54 5.49 -14.69 -31.29
N GLY A 55 5.53 -13.59 -30.54
CA GLY A 55 4.40 -12.69 -30.29
C GLY A 55 4.33 -11.53 -31.28
N ASP A 56 3.16 -11.01 -31.51
CA ASP A 56 2.78 -9.96 -32.48
C ASP A 56 3.39 -8.56 -32.23
N GLY A 57 4.56 -8.45 -31.67
CA GLY A 57 5.29 -7.17 -31.50
C GLY A 57 4.63 -6.10 -30.62
N SER A 58 3.40 -6.27 -30.17
CA SER A 58 2.70 -5.28 -29.31
C SER A 58 3.06 -5.42 -27.83
N SER A 59 3.47 -6.61 -27.40
CA SER A 59 3.85 -6.92 -26.01
C SER A 59 5.30 -6.56 -25.67
N GLN A 60 6.19 -6.46 -26.65
CA GLN A 60 7.65 -6.26 -26.44
C GLN A 60 8.01 -4.97 -25.68
N VAL A 61 7.18 -3.94 -25.75
CA VAL A 61 7.43 -2.65 -25.07
C VAL A 61 7.09 -2.68 -23.57
N LEU A 62 6.24 -3.62 -23.16
CA LEU A 62 5.73 -3.68 -21.77
C LEU A 62 6.48 -4.72 -20.94
N ALA A 63 6.98 -5.80 -21.55
CA ALA A 63 7.73 -6.84 -20.86
C ALA A 63 9.21 -6.44 -20.74
N ALA A 64 9.80 -6.71 -19.59
CA ALA A 64 11.22 -6.49 -19.34
C ALA A 64 11.95 -7.82 -19.12
N ASP A 65 13.07 -7.99 -19.81
CA ASP A 65 14.05 -9.04 -19.51
C ASP A 65 14.88 -8.58 -18.28
N ILE A 66 14.40 -8.92 -17.11
CA ILE A 66 15.05 -8.59 -15.84
C ILE A 66 15.73 -9.84 -15.32
N ARG A 67 17.06 -9.83 -15.37
CA ARG A 67 17.86 -10.94 -14.85
C ARG A 67 17.94 -10.88 -13.33
N PRO A 68 17.59 -11.97 -12.62
CA PRO A 68 17.74 -12.04 -11.18
C PRO A 68 19.22 -11.93 -10.80
N THR A 69 19.50 -11.17 -9.74
CA THR A 69 20.83 -11.04 -9.15
C THR A 69 21.07 -12.06 -8.03
N HIS A 70 20.00 -12.68 -7.57
CA HIS A 70 19.96 -13.65 -6.48
C HIS A 70 19.10 -14.85 -6.87
N SER A 71 19.36 -15.99 -6.27
CA SER A 71 18.58 -17.21 -6.50
C SER A 71 17.20 -17.12 -5.86
N LEU A 72 16.28 -17.99 -6.30
CA LEU A 72 14.94 -18.08 -5.70
C LEU A 72 15.01 -18.49 -4.21
N SER A 73 16.04 -19.27 -3.81
CA SER A 73 16.24 -19.64 -2.40
C SER A 73 16.55 -18.45 -1.50
N ASP A 74 17.11 -17.36 -2.03
CA ASP A 74 17.40 -16.15 -1.23
C ASP A 74 16.14 -15.43 -0.73
N LEU A 75 14.94 -15.82 -1.22
CA LEU A 75 13.67 -15.38 -0.62
C LEU A 75 13.57 -15.70 0.87
N GLU A 76 14.29 -16.72 1.36
CA GLU A 76 14.28 -17.07 2.79
C GLU A 76 14.78 -15.96 3.71
N TYR A 77 15.60 -15.03 3.19
CA TYR A 77 16.15 -13.90 3.95
C TYR A 77 15.32 -12.62 3.82
N ALA A 78 14.25 -12.64 3.01
CA ALA A 78 13.47 -11.44 2.75
C ALA A 78 12.47 -11.13 3.88
N ASP A 79 12.47 -9.89 4.36
CA ASP A 79 11.45 -9.34 5.26
C ASP A 79 10.22 -8.90 4.46
N VAL A 80 10.43 -8.43 3.23
CA VAL A 80 9.39 -8.01 2.29
C VAL A 80 9.60 -8.71 0.96
N VAL A 81 8.59 -9.42 0.47
CA VAL A 81 8.58 -10.07 -0.86
C VAL A 81 7.64 -9.30 -1.78
N VAL A 82 8.17 -8.75 -2.86
CA VAL A 82 7.39 -8.08 -3.89
C VAL A 82 7.20 -9.00 -5.08
N ILE A 83 5.96 -9.18 -5.50
CA ILE A 83 5.58 -10.00 -6.66
C ILE A 83 5.04 -9.04 -7.73
N PRO A 84 5.85 -8.65 -8.71
CA PRO A 84 5.43 -7.77 -9.79
C PRO A 84 4.40 -8.41 -10.70
N GLY A 85 3.69 -7.57 -11.47
CA GLY A 85 2.85 -8.02 -12.55
C GLY A 85 3.65 -8.66 -13.69
N TYR A 86 3.03 -9.64 -14.34
CA TYR A 86 3.59 -10.38 -15.47
C TYR A 86 2.51 -10.71 -16.50
N GLU A 87 2.95 -11.00 -17.72
CA GLU A 87 2.03 -11.37 -18.80
C GLU A 87 1.44 -12.77 -18.59
N ASN A 88 0.26 -12.99 -19.20
CA ASN A 88 -0.43 -14.27 -19.19
C ASN A 88 -0.61 -14.90 -17.80
N PRO A 89 -1.25 -14.18 -16.85
CA PRO A 89 -1.41 -14.67 -15.47
C PRO A 89 -2.28 -15.92 -15.34
N GLN A 90 -2.89 -16.39 -16.43
CA GLN A 90 -3.61 -17.65 -16.53
C GLN A 90 -2.70 -18.87 -16.73
N ASP A 91 -1.47 -18.65 -17.21
CA ASP A 91 -0.51 -19.72 -17.39
C ASP A 91 0.07 -20.16 -16.04
N PRO A 92 0.35 -21.45 -15.85
CA PRO A 92 0.92 -21.91 -14.62
C PRO A 92 2.34 -21.36 -14.44
N ILE A 93 2.64 -20.88 -13.24
CA ILE A 93 4.01 -20.55 -12.86
C ILE A 93 4.75 -21.82 -12.41
N PRO A 94 6.09 -21.86 -12.48
CA PRO A 94 6.85 -23.02 -12.02
C PRO A 94 6.59 -23.32 -10.54
N GLU A 95 6.56 -24.61 -10.20
CA GLU A 95 6.28 -25.08 -8.83
C GLU A 95 7.30 -24.53 -7.82
N SER A 96 8.56 -24.30 -8.24
CA SER A 96 9.59 -23.68 -7.40
C SER A 96 9.14 -22.34 -6.84
N TYR A 97 8.48 -21.51 -7.64
CA TYR A 97 7.94 -20.22 -7.23
C TYR A 97 6.74 -20.35 -6.30
N VAL A 98 5.85 -21.30 -6.57
CA VAL A 98 4.69 -21.60 -5.71
C VAL A 98 5.15 -21.99 -4.31
N VAL A 99 6.12 -22.88 -4.21
CA VAL A 99 6.70 -23.35 -2.94
C VAL A 99 7.41 -22.21 -2.22
N ALA A 100 8.23 -21.42 -2.92
CA ALA A 100 8.96 -20.31 -2.34
C ALA A 100 8.02 -19.22 -1.78
N LEU A 101 6.96 -18.87 -2.50
CA LEU A 101 5.96 -17.90 -2.06
C LEU A 101 5.20 -18.40 -0.82
N ARG A 102 4.79 -19.67 -0.81
CA ARG A 102 4.13 -20.27 0.36
C ARG A 102 5.04 -20.22 1.57
N SER A 103 6.28 -20.66 1.44
CA SER A 103 7.28 -20.62 2.50
C SER A 103 7.53 -19.21 3.04
N ALA A 104 7.61 -18.20 2.16
CA ALA A 104 7.79 -16.81 2.56
C ALA A 104 6.62 -16.29 3.42
N VAL A 105 5.37 -16.59 3.01
CA VAL A 105 4.17 -16.20 3.78
C VAL A 105 4.10 -16.94 5.11
N GLU A 106 4.37 -18.25 5.14
CA GLU A 106 4.36 -19.08 6.37
C GLU A 106 5.42 -18.59 7.37
N ARG A 107 6.56 -18.12 6.91
CA ARG A 107 7.61 -17.51 7.74
C ARG A 107 7.21 -16.15 8.29
N GLY A 108 6.15 -15.54 7.77
CA GLY A 108 5.65 -14.23 8.19
C GLY A 108 6.26 -13.06 7.43
N ALA A 109 6.94 -13.28 6.32
CA ALA A 109 7.41 -12.21 5.45
C ALA A 109 6.22 -11.38 4.93
N ARG A 110 6.36 -10.06 4.94
CA ARG A 110 5.35 -9.19 4.32
C ARG A 110 5.37 -9.40 2.81
N THR A 111 4.23 -9.71 2.24
CA THR A 111 4.12 -10.04 0.81
C THR A 111 3.30 -8.99 0.09
N VAL A 112 3.86 -8.40 -0.97
CA VAL A 112 3.25 -7.32 -1.76
C VAL A 112 3.08 -7.80 -3.20
N ALA A 113 1.88 -8.19 -3.59
CA ALA A 113 1.56 -8.55 -4.96
C ALA A 113 1.04 -7.34 -5.73
N VAL A 114 1.66 -7.04 -6.86
CA VAL A 114 1.38 -5.87 -7.70
C VAL A 114 0.72 -6.34 -9.01
N CYS A 115 -0.39 -5.71 -9.41
CA CYS A 115 -1.08 -5.99 -10.67
C CYS A 115 -1.44 -7.48 -10.81
N THR A 116 -1.01 -8.14 -11.90
CA THR A 116 -1.20 -9.57 -12.13
C THR A 116 -0.34 -10.47 -11.23
N GLY A 117 0.63 -9.92 -10.50
CA GLY A 117 1.40 -10.67 -9.50
C GLY A 117 0.54 -11.38 -8.44
N VAL A 118 -0.69 -10.91 -8.23
CA VAL A 118 -1.67 -11.54 -7.34
C VAL A 118 -2.03 -12.97 -7.79
N PHE A 119 -1.97 -13.29 -9.08
CA PHE A 119 -2.25 -14.63 -9.58
C PHE A 119 -1.20 -15.65 -9.15
N ALA A 120 0.08 -15.26 -9.17
CA ALA A 120 1.16 -16.10 -8.64
C ALA A 120 0.97 -16.38 -7.15
N LEU A 121 0.59 -15.35 -6.39
CA LEU A 121 0.31 -15.49 -4.97
C LEU A 121 -0.96 -16.33 -4.71
N ALA A 122 -2.00 -16.19 -5.54
CA ALA A 122 -3.21 -17.00 -5.45
C ALA A 122 -2.94 -18.48 -5.81
N ALA A 123 -2.09 -18.74 -6.81
CA ALA A 123 -1.67 -20.08 -7.20
C ALA A 123 -0.94 -20.83 -6.06
N SER A 124 -0.23 -20.11 -5.17
CA SER A 124 0.38 -20.71 -3.99
C SER A 124 -0.64 -21.13 -2.91
N GLY A 125 -1.92 -20.73 -3.05
CA GLY A 125 -3.00 -21.06 -2.12
C GLY A 125 -3.07 -20.17 -0.87
N VAL A 126 -2.12 -19.26 -0.66
CA VAL A 126 -2.04 -18.41 0.55
C VAL A 126 -3.11 -17.34 0.61
N LEU A 127 -3.79 -17.05 -0.52
CA LEU A 127 -4.92 -16.10 -0.59
C LEU A 127 -6.27 -16.74 -0.28
N ASN A 128 -6.38 -18.04 -0.08
CA ASN A 128 -7.65 -18.68 0.25
C ASN A 128 -8.25 -18.12 1.55
N GLY A 129 -9.49 -17.64 1.48
CA GLY A 129 -10.18 -16.99 2.60
C GLY A 129 -9.71 -15.57 2.91
N LYS A 130 -8.84 -14.99 2.08
CA LYS A 130 -8.33 -13.62 2.23
C LYS A 130 -8.93 -12.67 1.22
N THR A 131 -8.91 -11.39 1.59
CA THR A 131 -9.35 -10.29 0.74
C THR A 131 -8.19 -9.79 -0.13
N ALA A 132 -8.42 -9.65 -1.44
CA ALA A 132 -7.39 -9.21 -2.38
C ALA A 132 -7.96 -8.28 -3.47
N THR A 133 -7.10 -7.50 -4.10
CA THR A 133 -7.39 -6.75 -5.31
C THR A 133 -6.32 -7.00 -6.37
N THR A 134 -6.64 -6.68 -7.62
CA THR A 134 -5.74 -6.73 -8.77
C THR A 134 -6.04 -5.57 -9.72
N HIS A 135 -5.36 -5.48 -10.84
CA HIS A 135 -5.70 -4.55 -11.91
C HIS A 135 -7.15 -4.79 -12.37
N TRP A 136 -7.90 -3.72 -12.58
CA TRP A 136 -9.34 -3.77 -12.86
C TRP A 136 -9.70 -4.71 -14.03
N GLU A 137 -8.86 -4.80 -15.03
CA GLU A 137 -9.02 -5.66 -16.21
C GLU A 137 -9.01 -7.17 -15.87
N TYR A 138 -8.36 -7.54 -14.77
CA TYR A 138 -8.16 -8.93 -14.36
C TYR A 138 -9.04 -9.37 -13.18
N THR A 139 -9.89 -8.48 -12.66
CA THR A 139 -10.72 -8.74 -11.47
C THR A 139 -11.63 -9.96 -11.65
N ASP A 140 -12.37 -10.02 -12.74
CA ASP A 140 -13.27 -11.15 -13.02
C ASP A 140 -12.51 -12.45 -13.28
N ARG A 141 -11.34 -12.35 -13.94
CA ARG A 141 -10.49 -13.51 -14.19
C ARG A 141 -9.95 -14.09 -12.86
N LEU A 142 -9.51 -13.24 -11.94
CA LEU A 142 -9.06 -13.67 -10.63
C LEU A 142 -10.16 -14.40 -9.86
N ARG A 143 -11.40 -13.88 -9.86
CA ARG A 143 -12.56 -14.55 -9.26
C ARG A 143 -12.84 -15.93 -9.85
N MET A 144 -12.77 -16.04 -11.19
CA MET A 144 -13.04 -17.31 -11.87
C MET A 144 -11.97 -18.37 -11.57
N MET A 145 -10.71 -17.98 -11.59
CA MET A 145 -9.59 -18.90 -11.41
C MET A 145 -9.36 -19.28 -9.94
N HIS A 146 -9.62 -18.37 -9.03
CA HIS A 146 -9.36 -18.52 -7.59
C HIS A 146 -10.59 -18.17 -6.75
N PRO A 147 -11.65 -19.01 -6.79
CA PRO A 147 -12.93 -18.72 -6.11
C PRO A 147 -12.82 -18.67 -4.58
N GLY A 148 -11.71 -19.15 -4.01
CA GLY A 148 -11.42 -19.02 -2.58
C GLY A 148 -10.92 -17.66 -2.14
N VAL A 149 -10.69 -16.71 -3.08
CA VAL A 149 -10.21 -15.36 -2.80
C VAL A 149 -11.39 -14.38 -2.79
N ASP A 150 -11.51 -13.56 -1.73
CA ASP A 150 -12.48 -12.45 -1.69
C ASP A 150 -11.95 -11.25 -2.49
N VAL A 151 -12.35 -11.16 -3.76
CA VAL A 151 -11.82 -10.17 -4.70
C VAL A 151 -12.60 -8.86 -4.60
N VAL A 152 -11.92 -7.81 -4.14
CA VAL A 152 -12.46 -6.44 -4.04
C VAL A 152 -12.10 -5.64 -5.28
N GLU A 153 -13.13 -5.15 -5.96
CA GLU A 153 -12.99 -4.32 -7.16
C GLU A 153 -12.61 -2.88 -6.85
N ASN A 154 -11.96 -2.28 -7.84
CA ASN A 154 -11.74 -0.83 -7.92
C ASN A 154 -11.11 -0.25 -6.64
N ARG A 155 -10.09 -0.93 -6.09
CA ARG A 155 -9.26 -0.50 -4.96
C ARG A 155 -7.81 -0.36 -5.42
N LEU A 156 -7.12 0.67 -4.95
CA LEU A 156 -5.69 0.83 -5.28
C LEU A 156 -4.87 -0.30 -4.69
N PHE A 157 -5.12 -0.64 -3.43
CA PHE A 157 -4.54 -1.81 -2.77
C PHE A 157 -5.41 -2.27 -1.61
N VAL A 158 -5.21 -3.51 -1.20
CA VAL A 158 -5.85 -4.15 -0.05
C VAL A 158 -4.75 -4.73 0.83
N GLU A 159 -4.89 -4.60 2.13
CA GLU A 159 -4.04 -5.20 3.16
C GLU A 159 -4.87 -6.18 3.99
N ASP A 160 -4.44 -7.45 4.02
CA ASP A 160 -5.03 -8.51 4.81
C ASP A 160 -3.91 -9.24 5.57
N GLY A 161 -3.68 -8.80 6.80
CA GLY A 161 -2.56 -9.25 7.63
C GLY A 161 -1.23 -8.82 7.04
N ALA A 162 -0.31 -9.77 6.83
CA ALA A 162 1.00 -9.51 6.23
C ALA A 162 0.97 -9.47 4.69
N ILE A 163 -0.20 -9.69 4.07
CA ILE A 163 -0.34 -9.73 2.62
C ILE A 163 -0.97 -8.43 2.12
N LEU A 164 -0.31 -7.78 1.17
CA LEU A 164 -0.80 -6.62 0.45
C LEU A 164 -0.96 -6.97 -1.02
N THR A 165 -2.07 -6.58 -1.62
CA THR A 165 -2.33 -6.75 -3.05
C THR A 165 -2.68 -5.40 -3.66
N SER A 166 -2.15 -5.07 -4.82
CA SER A 166 -2.28 -3.76 -5.46
C SER A 166 -2.75 -3.87 -6.91
N ALA A 167 -3.44 -2.84 -7.36
CA ALA A 167 -3.85 -2.69 -8.76
C ALA A 167 -2.70 -2.59 -9.76
N GLY A 168 -1.48 -2.38 -9.30
CA GLY A 168 -0.32 -2.21 -10.16
C GLY A 168 -0.18 -0.81 -10.77
N ALA A 169 0.72 -0.68 -11.72
CA ALA A 169 1.07 0.60 -12.33
C ALA A 169 1.29 1.68 -11.23
N SER A 170 0.66 2.84 -11.35
CA SER A 170 0.83 3.92 -10.36
C SER A 170 0.38 3.54 -8.94
N ALA A 171 -0.51 2.56 -8.76
CA ALA A 171 -0.91 2.08 -7.44
C ALA A 171 0.18 1.23 -6.76
N GLY A 172 1.13 0.71 -7.53
CA GLY A 172 2.35 0.08 -7.00
C GLY A 172 3.18 1.05 -6.14
N MET A 173 3.25 2.33 -6.53
CA MET A 173 3.90 3.37 -5.73
C MET A 173 3.20 3.59 -4.38
N ASP A 174 1.86 3.65 -4.38
CA ASP A 174 1.09 3.89 -3.15
C ASP A 174 1.25 2.76 -2.14
N VAL A 175 1.24 1.49 -2.60
CA VAL A 175 1.44 0.34 -1.71
C VAL A 175 2.88 0.30 -1.16
N CYS A 176 3.90 0.62 -1.97
CA CYS A 176 5.28 0.70 -1.49
C CYS A 176 5.47 1.81 -0.44
N LEU A 177 4.91 3.00 -0.69
CA LEU A 177 4.93 4.10 0.28
C LEU A 177 4.14 3.75 1.56
N HIS A 178 3.06 2.96 1.44
CA HIS A 178 2.33 2.45 2.59
C HIS A 178 3.19 1.50 3.43
N VAL A 179 3.96 0.60 2.80
CA VAL A 179 4.90 -0.30 3.49
C VAL A 179 5.98 0.51 4.20
N ILE A 180 6.62 1.48 3.54
CA ILE A 180 7.61 2.36 4.18
C ILE A 180 7.01 3.10 5.38
N ARG A 181 5.78 3.57 5.25
CA ARG A 181 5.08 4.22 6.36
C ARG A 181 4.84 3.29 7.54
N THR A 182 4.56 2.03 7.27
CA THR A 182 4.35 1.02 8.33
C THR A 182 5.66 0.69 9.05
N ASP A 183 6.77 0.57 8.31
CA ASP A 183 8.06 0.16 8.86
C ASP A 183 8.83 1.33 9.52
N PHE A 184 8.80 2.51 8.91
CA PHE A 184 9.67 3.65 9.32
C PHE A 184 8.90 4.93 9.66
N GLY A 185 7.57 4.87 9.67
CA GLY A 185 6.72 6.00 10.05
C GLY A 185 6.36 6.93 8.88
N VAL A 186 5.49 7.90 9.20
CA VAL A 186 4.92 8.83 8.20
C VAL A 186 5.98 9.74 7.60
N THR A 187 6.91 10.24 8.42
CA THR A 187 7.95 11.17 7.99
C THR A 187 8.89 10.53 6.97
N ALA A 188 9.25 9.26 7.15
CA ALA A 188 10.07 8.51 6.21
C ALA A 188 9.34 8.33 4.86
N ALA A 189 8.08 7.92 4.90
CA ALA A 189 7.25 7.78 3.69
C ALA A 189 7.06 9.12 2.96
N ASP A 190 6.82 10.21 3.67
CA ASP A 190 6.70 11.56 3.08
C ASP A 190 8.03 12.02 2.45
N GLY A 191 9.17 11.67 3.05
CA GLY A 191 10.51 11.90 2.48
C GLY A 191 10.69 11.20 1.15
N VAL A 192 10.44 9.90 1.11
CA VAL A 192 10.52 9.11 -0.13
C VAL A 192 9.49 9.59 -1.17
N ALA A 193 8.27 9.95 -0.75
CA ALA A 193 7.26 10.49 -1.66
C ALA A 193 7.73 11.77 -2.37
N LYS A 194 8.49 12.64 -1.70
CA LYS A 194 9.13 13.80 -2.33
C LYS A 194 10.19 13.40 -3.35
N ASP A 195 11.03 12.43 -3.01
CA ASP A 195 12.10 11.95 -3.89
C ASP A 195 11.57 11.30 -5.17
N VAL A 196 10.41 10.63 -5.09
CA VAL A 196 9.73 10.03 -6.26
C VAL A 196 8.73 10.99 -6.92
N VAL A 197 8.73 12.27 -6.52
CA VAL A 197 7.85 13.34 -7.04
C VAL A 197 6.37 12.98 -6.95
N SER A 198 5.99 12.23 -5.92
CA SER A 198 4.58 11.94 -5.62
C SER A 198 4.01 13.07 -4.77
N SER A 199 3.25 13.95 -5.38
CA SER A 199 2.62 15.08 -4.68
C SER A 199 1.55 14.66 -3.68
N ARG A 200 1.08 13.41 -3.76
CA ARG A 200 0.04 12.84 -2.91
C ARG A 200 0.18 11.32 -2.81
N VAL A 201 0.23 10.84 -1.59
CA VAL A 201 0.08 9.40 -1.29
C VAL A 201 -1.41 9.08 -1.24
N ARG A 202 -1.87 8.23 -2.16
CA ARG A 202 -3.27 7.82 -2.23
C ARG A 202 -3.54 6.70 -1.20
N GLY A 203 -4.77 6.67 -0.68
CA GLY A 203 -5.18 5.64 0.28
C GLY A 203 -5.64 4.35 -0.40
N ALA A 204 -5.56 3.22 0.31
CA ALA A 204 -5.98 1.90 -0.16
C ALA A 204 -7.38 1.88 -0.80
N ASN A 205 -8.32 2.61 -0.21
CA ASN A 205 -9.72 2.63 -0.62
C ASN A 205 -10.03 3.62 -1.77
N GLU A 206 -9.02 4.25 -2.38
CA GLU A 206 -9.26 5.06 -3.55
C GLU A 206 -9.50 4.20 -4.79
N PRO A 207 -10.34 4.66 -5.75
CA PRO A 207 -10.65 3.88 -6.94
C PRO A 207 -9.46 3.85 -7.90
N GLN A 208 -9.29 2.74 -8.61
CA GLN A 208 -8.29 2.57 -9.67
C GLN A 208 -8.57 3.47 -10.87
N TYR A 209 -9.83 3.58 -11.24
CA TYR A 209 -10.30 4.33 -12.39
C TYR A 209 -11.64 5.02 -12.10
N ARG A 210 -11.95 6.01 -12.93
CA ARG A 210 -13.24 6.69 -12.96
C ARG A 210 -13.83 6.49 -14.34
N ASP A 211 -15.02 5.92 -14.43
CA ASP A 211 -15.74 5.85 -15.68
C ASP A 211 -16.06 7.24 -16.21
N GLY A 212 -15.41 7.63 -17.31
CA GLY A 212 -15.65 8.92 -17.98
C GLY A 212 -17.04 9.07 -18.59
N THR A 213 -17.83 8.00 -18.67
CA THR A 213 -19.22 7.98 -19.14
C THR A 213 -20.24 8.31 -18.07
N THR A 214 -19.87 8.24 -16.82
CA THR A 214 -20.70 8.81 -15.75
C THR A 214 -20.39 10.31 -15.72
N PRO A 215 -21.39 11.23 -15.90
CA PRO A 215 -21.14 12.65 -15.70
C PRO A 215 -20.41 12.80 -14.37
N PRO A 216 -19.47 13.77 -14.23
CA PRO A 216 -18.70 13.91 -13.01
C PRO A 216 -19.69 14.05 -11.85
N ARG A 217 -20.10 12.93 -11.31
CA ARG A 217 -20.74 12.91 -10.00
C ARG A 217 -19.65 13.50 -9.14
N ALA A 218 -19.85 14.76 -8.81
CA ALA A 218 -18.92 15.53 -8.03
C ALA A 218 -18.34 14.59 -6.97
N ASP A 219 -17.12 14.09 -7.19
CA ASP A 219 -16.51 13.23 -6.20
C ASP A 219 -16.33 14.06 -4.94
N LEU A 220 -16.36 13.42 -3.80
CA LEU A 220 -16.20 14.15 -2.54
C LEU A 220 -14.72 14.49 -2.27
N ARG A 221 -13.90 14.54 -3.33
CA ARG A 221 -12.48 14.86 -3.27
C ARG A 221 -12.25 16.25 -2.70
N ALA A 222 -12.92 17.27 -3.27
CA ALA A 222 -12.82 18.64 -2.77
C ALA A 222 -13.22 18.73 -1.30
N THR A 223 -14.23 17.95 -0.87
CA THR A 223 -14.64 17.90 0.54
C THR A 223 -13.62 17.17 1.40
N ARG A 224 -12.95 16.14 0.91
CA ARG A 224 -11.86 15.47 1.64
C ARG A 224 -10.64 16.37 1.78
N GLU A 225 -10.26 17.08 0.72
CA GLU A 225 -9.17 18.06 0.73
C GLU A 225 -9.48 19.19 1.72
N TRP A 226 -10.67 19.75 1.64
CA TRP A 226 -11.14 20.75 2.61
C TRP A 226 -11.07 20.24 4.07
N VAL A 227 -11.47 19.01 4.34
CA VAL A 227 -11.35 18.41 5.69
C VAL A 227 -9.90 18.35 6.14
N ILE A 228 -8.97 17.95 5.26
CA ILE A 228 -7.54 17.85 5.59
C ILE A 228 -6.96 19.23 5.89
N GLU A 229 -7.29 20.25 5.11
CA GLU A 229 -6.86 21.64 5.33
C GLU A 229 -7.39 22.21 6.65
N ASN A 230 -8.59 21.78 7.06
CA ASN A 230 -9.24 22.24 8.28
C ASN A 230 -9.19 21.23 9.44
N ILE A 231 -8.26 20.26 9.40
CA ILE A 231 -8.27 19.09 10.30
C ILE A 231 -8.15 19.45 11.78
N GLY A 232 -7.49 20.55 12.10
CA GLY A 232 -7.33 21.10 13.46
C GLY A 232 -8.61 21.74 14.03
N SER A 233 -9.58 22.03 13.17
CA SER A 233 -10.84 22.70 13.55
C SER A 233 -11.94 21.69 13.89
N PRO A 234 -13.02 22.11 14.60
CA PRO A 234 -14.22 21.29 14.74
C PRO A 234 -14.87 21.04 13.38
N ILE A 235 -15.00 19.78 13.00
CA ILE A 235 -15.63 19.34 11.75
C ILE A 235 -16.84 18.48 12.09
N THR A 236 -17.96 18.75 11.43
CA THR A 236 -19.21 17.98 11.57
C THR A 236 -19.60 17.35 10.23
N VAL A 237 -20.39 16.28 10.29
CA VAL A 237 -20.95 15.65 9.08
C VAL A 237 -21.80 16.64 8.28
N GLN A 238 -22.49 17.56 8.96
CA GLN A 238 -23.31 18.57 8.27
C GLN A 238 -22.45 19.53 7.46
N GLN A 239 -21.38 20.06 8.04
CA GLN A 239 -20.44 20.94 7.32
C GLN A 239 -19.82 20.24 6.09
N MET A 240 -19.48 18.97 6.22
CA MET A 240 -18.96 18.17 5.08
C MET A 240 -20.03 17.99 4.00
N ALA A 241 -21.29 17.76 4.40
CA ALA A 241 -22.41 17.61 3.47
C ALA A 241 -22.72 18.93 2.75
N ASP A 242 -22.72 20.04 3.48
CA ASP A 242 -22.95 21.40 2.93
C ASP A 242 -21.84 21.77 1.94
N HIS A 243 -20.56 21.50 2.28
CA HIS A 243 -19.41 21.73 1.40
C HIS A 243 -19.53 20.93 0.08
N SER A 244 -20.16 19.75 0.11
CA SER A 244 -20.37 18.92 -1.07
C SER A 244 -21.71 19.17 -1.77
N LEU A 245 -22.49 20.16 -1.31
CA LEU A 245 -23.85 20.48 -1.81
C LEU A 245 -24.78 19.26 -1.79
N LEU A 246 -24.65 18.40 -0.78
CA LEU A 246 -25.46 17.18 -0.65
C LEU A 246 -26.28 17.23 0.65
N SER A 247 -27.44 16.53 0.62
CA SER A 247 -28.14 16.25 1.89
C SER A 247 -27.27 15.35 2.77
N ARG A 248 -27.34 15.51 4.10
CA ARG A 248 -26.58 14.72 5.06
C ARG A 248 -26.68 13.21 4.82
N ARG A 249 -27.89 12.70 4.52
CA ARG A 249 -28.13 11.28 4.23
C ARG A 249 -27.39 10.82 2.96
N THR A 250 -27.49 11.60 1.88
CA THR A 250 -26.82 11.32 0.61
C THR A 250 -25.31 11.38 0.78
N PHE A 251 -24.83 12.38 1.51
CA PHE A 251 -23.41 12.55 1.81
C PHE A 251 -22.83 11.33 2.56
N ILE A 252 -23.43 10.93 3.70
CA ILE A 252 -22.95 9.78 4.50
C ILE A 252 -22.84 8.53 3.62
N ARG A 253 -23.92 8.19 2.90
CA ARG A 253 -23.95 6.99 2.04
C ARG A 253 -22.87 7.03 0.96
N ARG A 254 -22.73 8.17 0.32
CA ARG A 254 -21.75 8.37 -0.75
C ARG A 254 -20.33 8.40 -0.24
N PHE A 255 -20.08 9.13 0.83
CA PHE A 255 -18.77 9.23 1.46
C PHE A 255 -18.27 7.86 1.94
N SER A 256 -19.14 7.07 2.60
CA SER A 256 -18.79 5.72 3.05
C SER A 256 -18.50 4.77 1.87
N ARG A 257 -19.23 4.92 0.76
CA ARG A 257 -18.96 4.14 -0.46
C ARG A 257 -17.64 4.53 -1.12
N GLU A 258 -17.30 5.83 -1.14
CA GLU A 258 -16.05 6.32 -1.76
C GLU A 258 -14.81 6.10 -0.90
N THR A 259 -14.95 6.12 0.42
CA THR A 259 -13.80 6.05 1.35
C THR A 259 -13.69 4.73 2.11
N GLY A 260 -14.71 3.89 2.04
CA GLY A 260 -14.82 2.67 2.83
C GLY A 260 -15.13 2.92 4.32
N LEU A 261 -15.23 4.18 4.77
CA LEU A 261 -15.42 4.55 6.17
C LEU A 261 -16.54 5.55 6.37
N PRO A 262 -17.28 5.50 7.48
CA PRO A 262 -18.18 6.57 7.88
C PRO A 262 -17.41 7.90 8.01
N PRO A 263 -18.01 9.06 7.65
CA PRO A 263 -17.31 10.35 7.57
C PRO A 263 -16.49 10.70 8.83
N MET A 264 -17.05 10.60 10.01
CA MET A 264 -16.33 10.97 11.25
C MET A 264 -15.25 9.96 11.64
N HIS A 265 -15.36 8.69 11.25
CA HIS A 265 -14.28 7.70 11.39
C HIS A 265 -13.11 8.06 10.47
N TRP A 266 -13.41 8.45 9.23
CA TRP A 266 -12.38 8.91 8.28
C TRP A 266 -11.67 10.18 8.80
N VAL A 267 -12.42 11.17 9.32
CA VAL A 267 -11.84 12.37 9.96
C VAL A 267 -10.93 12.00 11.14
N ALA A 268 -11.39 11.12 12.02
CA ALA A 268 -10.58 10.66 13.16
C ALA A 268 -9.29 10.00 12.70
N ARG A 269 -9.34 9.18 11.65
CA ARG A 269 -8.16 8.54 11.07
C ARG A 269 -7.18 9.56 10.47
N GLN A 270 -7.66 10.59 9.76
CA GLN A 270 -6.80 11.69 9.27
C GLN A 270 -6.13 12.46 10.41
N ARG A 271 -6.86 12.72 11.50
CA ARG A 271 -6.32 13.35 12.71
C ARG A 271 -5.22 12.51 13.37
N ILE A 272 -5.40 11.19 13.44
CA ILE A 272 -4.37 10.27 13.93
C ILE A 272 -3.12 10.32 13.03
N LEU A 273 -3.27 10.34 11.71
CA LEU A 273 -2.13 10.48 10.79
C LEU A 273 -1.39 11.80 11.00
N GLY A 274 -2.10 12.91 11.16
CA GLY A 274 -1.49 14.20 11.49
C GLY A 274 -0.77 14.19 12.85
N ALA A 275 -1.38 13.55 13.86
CA ALA A 275 -0.79 13.43 15.18
C ALA A 275 0.48 12.57 15.18
N ARG A 276 0.52 11.48 14.40
CA ARG A 276 1.73 10.65 14.22
C ARG A 276 2.88 11.47 13.66
N ARG A 277 2.66 12.25 12.59
CA ARG A 277 3.68 13.15 12.03
C ARG A 277 4.26 14.09 13.09
N LEU A 278 3.39 14.71 13.90
CA LEU A 278 3.82 15.64 14.96
C LEU A 278 4.56 14.92 16.09
N LEU A 279 4.18 13.68 16.43
CA LEU A 279 4.90 12.87 17.42
C LEU A 279 6.30 12.47 16.93
N GLU A 280 6.46 12.25 15.64
CA GLU A 280 7.72 11.85 14.98
C GLU A 280 8.65 13.05 14.73
N SER A 281 8.08 14.22 14.38
CA SER A 281 8.84 15.39 13.88
C SER A 281 8.98 16.53 14.87
N SER A 282 8.38 16.44 16.07
CA SER A 282 8.42 17.53 17.05
C SER A 282 8.42 17.03 18.49
N ASP A 283 8.94 17.89 19.38
CA ASP A 283 8.92 17.70 20.84
C ASP A 283 7.63 18.26 21.50
N TRP A 284 6.59 18.50 20.70
CA TRP A 284 5.34 19.05 21.22
C TRP A 284 4.72 18.13 22.26
N SER A 285 4.13 18.73 23.31
CA SER A 285 3.37 17.95 24.28
C SER A 285 2.17 17.26 23.64
N VAL A 286 1.72 16.16 24.24
CA VAL A 286 0.54 15.40 23.80
C VAL A 286 -0.70 16.31 23.76
N GLU A 287 -0.82 17.26 24.70
CA GLU A 287 -1.88 18.25 24.78
C GLU A 287 -1.85 19.20 23.58
N ARG A 288 -0.68 19.71 23.21
CA ARG A 288 -0.50 20.58 22.06
C ARG A 288 -0.83 19.86 20.76
N ILE A 289 -0.37 18.63 20.62
CA ILE A 289 -0.68 17.79 19.44
C ILE A 289 -2.19 17.54 19.35
N ALA A 290 -2.86 17.19 20.45
CA ALA A 290 -4.32 16.98 20.49
C ALA A 290 -5.08 18.21 20.01
N GLY A 291 -4.65 19.41 20.43
CA GLY A 291 -5.23 20.68 19.99
C GLY A 291 -5.00 20.93 18.50
N ALA A 292 -3.74 20.82 18.04
CA ALA A 292 -3.36 21.08 16.66
C ALA A 292 -4.01 20.12 15.65
N THR A 293 -4.32 18.90 16.07
CA THR A 293 -4.95 17.87 15.24
C THR A 293 -6.46 17.75 15.42
N GLY A 294 -7.08 18.67 16.17
CA GLY A 294 -8.54 18.78 16.26
C GLY A 294 -9.23 17.74 17.15
N PHE A 295 -8.50 17.06 18.05
CA PHE A 295 -9.13 16.13 19.02
C PHE A 295 -9.84 16.83 20.16
N GLY A 296 -9.62 18.12 20.32
CA GLY A 296 -10.20 18.94 21.39
C GLY A 296 -9.53 18.72 22.75
N THR A 297 -9.49 17.48 23.25
CA THR A 297 -8.86 17.15 24.53
C THR A 297 -7.80 16.06 24.39
N ALA A 298 -6.78 16.13 25.23
CA ALA A 298 -5.73 15.09 25.28
C ALA A 298 -6.28 13.72 25.70
N SER A 299 -7.34 13.68 26.50
CA SER A 299 -8.01 12.44 26.91
C SER A 299 -8.66 11.74 25.71
N ASN A 300 -9.43 12.46 24.90
CA ASN A 300 -10.04 11.95 23.68
C ASN A 300 -8.96 11.48 22.69
N PHE A 301 -7.91 12.27 22.51
CA PHE A 301 -6.78 11.91 21.68
C PHE A 301 -6.13 10.59 22.12
N ARG A 302 -5.76 10.45 23.40
CA ARG A 302 -5.14 9.22 23.93
C ARG A 302 -6.03 7.99 23.72
N THR A 303 -7.34 8.13 23.95
CA THR A 303 -8.31 7.05 23.79
C THR A 303 -8.39 6.59 22.33
N LEU A 304 -8.56 7.53 21.40
CA LEU A 304 -8.66 7.23 19.97
C LEU A 304 -7.35 6.73 19.40
N PHE A 305 -6.22 7.32 19.78
CA PHE A 305 -4.89 6.90 19.34
C PHE A 305 -4.58 5.46 19.77
N ARG A 306 -4.88 5.12 21.04
CA ARG A 306 -4.69 3.76 21.54
C ARG A 306 -5.61 2.75 20.84
N ARG A 307 -6.84 3.13 20.54
CA ARG A 307 -7.78 2.27 19.80
C ARG A 307 -7.31 1.98 18.39
N GLU A 308 -6.73 2.96 17.68
CA GLU A 308 -6.31 2.82 16.28
C GLU A 308 -4.92 2.15 16.13
N LEU A 309 -4.03 2.33 17.11
CA LEU A 309 -2.62 1.91 17.00
C LEU A 309 -2.19 0.91 18.09
N GLY A 310 -3.07 0.53 19.02
CA GLY A 310 -2.78 -0.43 20.09
C GLY A 310 -1.91 0.13 21.21
N MET A 311 -1.35 1.34 21.07
CA MET A 311 -0.42 1.94 22.05
C MET A 311 -0.73 3.42 22.32
N THR A 312 -0.16 3.95 23.41
CA THR A 312 -0.35 5.37 23.78
C THR A 312 0.52 6.29 22.89
N PRO A 313 0.13 7.59 22.72
CA PRO A 313 0.96 8.56 21.99
C PRO A 313 2.40 8.67 22.52
N THR A 314 2.57 8.59 23.84
CA THR A 314 3.89 8.66 24.49
C THR A 314 4.72 7.40 24.16
N ALA A 315 4.12 6.21 24.27
CA ALA A 315 4.80 4.96 23.90
C ALA A 315 5.17 4.96 22.39
N TYR A 316 4.29 5.46 21.54
CA TYR A 316 4.57 5.61 20.11
C TYR A 316 5.78 6.53 19.85
N ARG A 317 5.84 7.69 20.51
CA ARG A 317 6.99 8.60 20.39
C ARG A 317 8.28 7.92 20.80
N THR A 318 8.27 7.22 21.93
CA THR A 318 9.47 6.51 22.42
C THR A 318 9.92 5.44 21.44
N SER A 319 9.01 4.64 20.87
CA SER A 319 9.36 3.58 19.92
C SER A 319 9.95 4.12 18.61
N VAL A 320 9.53 5.32 18.17
CA VAL A 320 10.07 5.96 16.95
C VAL A 320 11.37 6.72 17.22
N SER A 321 11.54 7.25 18.44
CA SER A 321 12.77 7.97 18.84
C SER A 321 13.90 7.03 19.26
N HIS A 322 13.57 5.80 19.68
CA HIS A 322 14.50 4.75 20.07
C HIS A 322 14.01 3.43 19.48
N PRO A 323 14.35 3.11 18.24
CA PRO A 323 13.92 1.87 17.59
C PRO A 323 14.54 0.59 18.21
N ASP A 324 15.39 0.74 19.24
CA ASP A 324 16.11 -0.35 19.91
C ASP A 324 15.74 -0.43 21.40
N VAL A 325 14.58 -1.02 21.74
CA VAL A 325 14.38 -1.75 23.00
C VAL A 325 13.35 -2.85 22.75
#